data_fab63cc3e6cdefc36095a235370227dd
#
_entry.id   fab63cc3e6cdefc36095a235370227dd
#
_cell.length_a   1.000
_cell.length_b   1.000
_cell.length_c   1.000
_cell.angle_alpha   90.00
_cell.angle_beta   90.00
_cell.angle_gamma   90.00
#
_symmetry.space_group_name_H-M   'P 1'
#
loop_
_entity.id
_entity.type
_entity.pdbx_description
1 polymer ?
#
loop_
_entity_poly.entity_id
_entity_poly.type
_entity_poly.pdbx_seq_one_letter_code
_entity_poly.pdbx_strand_id
1 'polypeptide(L)'
;MKKYIFLLLFACCLIFNIQAQNKIELFSPNGEIKVSIRLSDKIYYDVSCSNEKVLENNSLMLALKEQVLGEHPKLSGQKRKSVKETLTPIVPLKFASIDNEYNQLLLNFRDNYSVEFRAFNDGIAYRFITRFKKDIEVIGEDFSLQLPSEYLLHLQQPEGFKTGYEEFYSHIPSTSWKPSDRMSVLPILIDTHKSYKILVCEADLSDYPCMFLKSDGNNNITSVFPKVPLEFGDDGDRSLKILKEADYIAKTNGKRSFPWRYFSIVKEDKHLVENTMTYKLAAPNQLQDVSWIKPGQVSWEWWNGAIPYGEDVTFKAGCNLATYKYYIDFAAKYGIPYILMDEGWAKTTQDPYTPNPDVDLHELIRYGKEKNVDIILWLSWLTVEKNFDLFKVLGEWGVKGIKIDFMDRSDQWMVNFYE
;
A
#
# COMPACT_ATOMS: atom_id res chain seq x y z
N MET A 1 -59.54 25.80 -37.45
CA MET A 1 -59.07 24.81 -36.44
C MET A 1 -57.94 23.88 -36.91
N LYS A 2 -57.56 23.81 -38.18
CA LYS A 2 -56.50 22.88 -38.69
C LYS A 2 -55.05 23.48 -38.69
N LYS A 3 -54.87 24.76 -38.44
CA LYS A 3 -53.55 25.43 -38.41
C LYS A 3 -52.83 25.43 -37.03
N TYR A 4 -53.53 25.17 -35.94
CA TYR A 4 -52.91 25.15 -34.62
C TYR A 4 -52.42 23.79 -34.15
N ILE A 5 -52.85 22.71 -34.81
CA ILE A 5 -52.42 21.35 -34.48
C ILE A 5 -51.00 21.08 -35.00
N PHE A 6 -50.54 21.74 -36.06
CA PHE A 6 -49.22 21.57 -36.64
C PHE A 6 -48.11 22.26 -35.84
N LEU A 7 -48.45 23.33 -35.09
CA LEU A 7 -47.47 24.05 -34.26
C LEU A 7 -47.23 23.34 -32.93
N LEU A 8 -48.17 22.58 -32.39
CA LEU A 8 -47.97 21.80 -31.17
C LEU A 8 -47.13 20.52 -31.36
N LEU A 9 -47.13 19.92 -32.53
CA LEU A 9 -46.32 18.76 -32.87
C LEU A 9 -44.85 19.13 -33.11
N PHE A 10 -44.52 20.37 -33.49
CA PHE A 10 -43.14 20.84 -33.69
C PHE A 10 -42.50 21.30 -32.37
N ALA A 11 -43.28 21.71 -31.36
CA ALA A 11 -42.79 22.09 -30.05
C ALA A 11 -42.46 20.89 -29.14
N CYS A 12 -43.05 19.70 -29.39
CA CYS A 12 -42.74 18.47 -28.66
C CYS A 12 -41.44 17.75 -29.13
N CYS A 13 -40.89 18.08 -30.28
CA CYS A 13 -39.67 17.47 -30.77
C CYS A 13 -38.36 18.16 -30.30
N LEU A 14 -38.44 19.18 -29.45
CA LEU A 14 -37.26 19.96 -29.01
C LEU A 14 -36.83 19.68 -27.58
N ILE A 15 -37.36 18.68 -26.89
CA ILE A 15 -37.02 18.44 -25.45
C ILE A 15 -36.41 17.05 -25.20
N PHE A 16 -35.93 16.36 -26.19
CA PHE A 16 -35.12 15.15 -25.95
C PHE A 16 -33.76 15.26 -26.63
N ASN A 17 -32.98 16.29 -26.33
CA ASN A 17 -31.54 16.14 -26.30
C ASN A 17 -31.17 15.49 -24.95
N ILE A 18 -31.49 14.22 -24.79
CA ILE A 18 -30.74 13.36 -23.90
C ILE A 18 -29.34 13.32 -24.55
N GLN A 19 -28.43 14.16 -24.08
CA GLN A 19 -27.01 13.96 -24.34
C GLN A 19 -26.73 12.52 -23.88
N ALA A 20 -26.59 11.62 -24.83
CA ALA A 20 -26.00 10.32 -24.58
C ALA A 20 -24.59 10.65 -24.04
N GLN A 21 -24.46 10.58 -22.71
CA GLN A 21 -23.22 10.82 -22.02
C GLN A 21 -22.23 9.79 -22.61
N ASN A 22 -21.24 10.27 -23.37
CA ASN A 22 -20.29 9.41 -24.05
C ASN A 22 -19.58 8.56 -23.00
N LYS A 23 -20.04 7.32 -22.84
CA LYS A 23 -19.50 6.33 -21.93
C LYS A 23 -18.17 5.86 -22.50
N ILE A 24 -17.08 6.07 -21.74
CA ILE A 24 -15.75 5.63 -22.12
C ILE A 24 -15.53 4.25 -21.50
N GLU A 25 -15.26 3.24 -22.31
CA GLU A 25 -15.09 1.87 -21.84
C GLU A 25 -13.64 1.39 -21.99
N LEU A 26 -13.18 0.62 -21.02
CA LEU A 26 -11.89 -0.09 -21.04
C LEU A 26 -12.14 -1.54 -20.65
N PHE A 27 -11.62 -2.48 -21.45
CA PHE A 27 -11.75 -3.92 -21.22
C PHE A 27 -10.40 -4.51 -20.82
N SER A 28 -10.43 -5.55 -19.99
CA SER A 28 -9.26 -6.42 -19.78
C SER A 28 -8.84 -7.11 -21.08
N PRO A 29 -7.60 -7.62 -21.20
CA PRO A 29 -7.14 -8.33 -22.38
C PRO A 29 -8.05 -9.52 -22.79
N ASN A 30 -8.57 -10.27 -21.82
CA ASN A 30 -9.50 -11.38 -22.05
C ASN A 30 -10.96 -10.92 -22.25
N GLY A 31 -11.26 -9.62 -22.08
CA GLY A 31 -12.60 -9.05 -22.25
C GLY A 31 -13.59 -9.31 -21.11
N GLU A 32 -13.20 -10.03 -20.04
CA GLU A 32 -14.10 -10.37 -18.92
C GLU A 32 -14.36 -9.20 -17.98
N ILE A 33 -13.35 -8.35 -17.73
CA ILE A 33 -13.47 -7.17 -16.87
C ILE A 33 -13.67 -5.94 -17.74
N LYS A 34 -14.72 -5.17 -17.43
CA LYS A 34 -15.03 -3.91 -18.09
C LYS A 34 -15.10 -2.77 -17.09
N VAL A 35 -14.33 -1.72 -17.34
CA VAL A 35 -14.42 -0.42 -16.64
C VAL A 35 -15.20 0.54 -17.55
N SER A 36 -16.26 1.13 -17.01
CA SER A 36 -17.09 2.10 -17.72
C SER A 36 -16.99 3.46 -17.03
N ILE A 37 -16.40 4.43 -17.70
CA ILE A 37 -16.12 5.76 -17.15
C ILE A 37 -17.14 6.76 -17.67
N ARG A 38 -17.68 7.60 -16.78
CA ARG A 38 -18.60 8.69 -17.07
C ARG A 38 -18.04 10.00 -16.55
N LEU A 39 -18.09 11.05 -17.36
CA LEU A 39 -17.65 12.40 -17.01
C LEU A 39 -18.87 13.30 -16.87
N SER A 40 -19.14 13.81 -15.66
CA SER A 40 -20.21 14.78 -15.40
C SER A 40 -19.73 15.85 -14.42
N ASP A 41 -20.36 16.01 -13.27
CA ASP A 41 -19.88 16.83 -12.17
C ASP A 41 -18.60 16.30 -11.54
N LYS A 42 -18.40 14.94 -11.60
CA LYS A 42 -17.18 14.22 -11.19
C LYS A 42 -16.76 13.24 -12.27
N ILE A 43 -15.62 12.58 -12.04
CA ILE A 43 -15.22 11.39 -12.78
C ILE A 43 -15.82 10.20 -12.05
N TYR A 44 -16.78 9.52 -12.69
CA TYR A 44 -17.40 8.30 -12.20
C TYR A 44 -16.91 7.08 -12.95
N TYR A 45 -16.88 5.93 -12.28
CA TYR A 45 -16.61 4.66 -12.94
C TYR A 45 -17.41 3.51 -12.33
N ASP A 46 -17.75 2.57 -13.20
CA ASP A 46 -18.38 1.30 -12.84
C ASP A 46 -17.46 0.17 -13.27
N VAL A 47 -17.51 -0.97 -12.58
CA VAL A 47 -16.79 -2.19 -12.95
C VAL A 47 -17.76 -3.34 -13.08
N SER A 48 -17.66 -4.06 -14.20
CA SER A 48 -18.44 -5.29 -14.45
C SER A 48 -17.50 -6.42 -14.82
N CYS A 49 -17.80 -7.62 -14.31
CA CYS A 49 -17.08 -8.84 -14.60
C CYS A 49 -18.05 -9.86 -15.22
N SER A 50 -17.80 -10.34 -16.45
CA SER A 50 -18.69 -11.25 -17.19
C SER A 50 -20.15 -10.77 -17.18
N ASN A 51 -20.39 -9.46 -17.36
CA ASN A 51 -21.68 -8.77 -17.30
C ASN A 51 -22.32 -8.61 -15.90
N GLU A 52 -21.74 -9.16 -14.84
CA GLU A 52 -22.15 -8.88 -13.47
C GLU A 52 -21.52 -7.56 -13.00
N LYS A 53 -22.33 -6.62 -12.50
CA LYS A 53 -21.81 -5.40 -11.87
C LYS A 53 -21.25 -5.73 -10.50
N VAL A 54 -19.97 -5.43 -10.29
CA VAL A 54 -19.27 -5.67 -9.02
C VAL A 54 -19.01 -4.36 -8.27
N LEU A 55 -18.81 -3.26 -8.99
CA LEU A 55 -18.68 -1.90 -8.44
C LEU A 55 -19.55 -0.96 -9.30
N GLU A 56 -20.27 -0.05 -8.66
CA GLU A 56 -21.19 0.85 -9.35
C GLU A 56 -21.12 2.27 -8.79
N ASN A 57 -21.13 3.25 -9.67
CA ASN A 57 -21.21 4.68 -9.35
C ASN A 57 -20.09 5.18 -8.42
N ASN A 58 -18.90 4.62 -8.56
CA ASN A 58 -17.73 5.07 -7.81
C ASN A 58 -17.24 6.39 -8.37
N SER A 59 -16.73 7.28 -7.52
CA SER A 59 -16.15 8.55 -7.94
C SER A 59 -14.72 8.71 -7.47
N LEU A 60 -13.98 9.58 -8.16
CA LEU A 60 -12.60 9.92 -7.80
C LEU A 60 -12.33 11.42 -8.03
N MET A 61 -11.69 12.05 -7.04
CA MET A 61 -11.20 13.42 -7.10
C MET A 61 -9.90 13.55 -6.32
N LEU A 62 -9.11 14.56 -6.64
CA LEU A 62 -7.91 14.93 -5.90
C LEU A 62 -8.00 16.42 -5.56
N ALA A 63 -8.21 16.73 -4.29
CA ALA A 63 -8.32 18.10 -3.80
C ALA A 63 -6.92 18.68 -3.55
N LEU A 64 -6.54 19.67 -4.33
CA LEU A 64 -5.37 20.49 -4.12
C LEU A 64 -5.79 21.80 -3.43
N LYS A 65 -4.86 22.49 -2.80
CA LYS A 65 -5.12 23.77 -2.15
C LYS A 65 -5.78 24.79 -3.09
N GLU A 66 -5.36 24.81 -4.35
CA GLU A 66 -5.79 25.82 -5.32
C GLU A 66 -6.97 25.36 -6.20
N GLN A 67 -7.24 24.04 -6.28
CA GLN A 67 -8.26 23.46 -7.16
C GLN A 67 -8.57 22.01 -6.82
N VAL A 68 -9.72 21.52 -7.31
CA VAL A 68 -10.10 20.10 -7.19
C VAL A 68 -10.01 19.42 -8.56
N LEU A 69 -9.12 18.45 -8.70
CA LEU A 69 -8.99 17.66 -9.92
C LEU A 69 -10.06 16.57 -9.93
N GLY A 70 -10.72 16.39 -11.07
CA GLY A 70 -11.83 15.43 -11.21
C GLY A 70 -13.21 16.05 -10.95
N GLU A 71 -13.31 17.29 -10.47
CA GLU A 71 -14.53 18.08 -10.39
C GLU A 71 -14.78 18.79 -11.74
N HIS A 72 -16.00 18.66 -12.26
CA HIS A 72 -16.39 19.19 -13.59
C HIS A 72 -15.35 18.95 -14.69
N PRO A 73 -14.89 17.69 -14.89
CA PRO A 73 -13.71 17.35 -15.67
C PRO A 73 -13.88 17.71 -17.15
N LYS A 74 -12.93 18.45 -17.71
CA LYS A 74 -12.91 18.86 -19.13
C LYS A 74 -11.92 18.02 -19.90
N LEU A 75 -12.38 16.92 -20.52
CA LEU A 75 -11.54 16.03 -21.30
C LEU A 75 -10.91 16.80 -22.48
N SER A 76 -9.61 16.69 -22.63
CA SER A 76 -8.85 17.26 -23.75
C SER A 76 -8.34 16.21 -24.74
N GLY A 77 -8.34 14.94 -24.34
CA GLY A 77 -7.96 13.82 -25.19
C GLY A 77 -7.83 12.52 -24.41
N GLN A 78 -7.71 11.42 -25.14
CA GLN A 78 -7.47 10.10 -24.56
C GLN A 78 -6.42 9.34 -25.36
N LYS A 79 -5.67 8.45 -24.67
CA LYS A 79 -4.75 7.52 -25.30
C LYS A 79 -5.02 6.10 -24.78
N ARG A 80 -4.89 5.11 -25.68
CA ARG A 80 -5.03 3.70 -25.35
C ARG A 80 -3.77 2.94 -25.69
N LYS A 81 -3.44 1.96 -24.89
CA LYS A 81 -2.28 1.08 -25.10
C LYS A 81 -2.63 -0.31 -24.55
N SER A 82 -2.22 -1.36 -25.26
CA SER A 82 -2.16 -2.72 -24.71
C SER A 82 -0.70 -3.04 -24.39
N VAL A 83 -0.47 -3.64 -23.24
CA VAL A 83 0.85 -4.03 -22.75
C VAL A 83 0.84 -5.52 -22.46
N LYS A 84 1.90 -6.18 -22.87
CA LYS A 84 2.20 -7.57 -22.55
C LYS A 84 3.70 -7.69 -22.34
N GLU A 85 4.09 -7.97 -21.12
CA GLU A 85 5.50 -8.10 -20.72
C GLU A 85 5.62 -9.09 -19.57
N THR A 86 6.83 -9.55 -19.30
CA THR A 86 7.13 -10.42 -18.17
C THR A 86 8.00 -9.66 -17.19
N LEU A 87 7.60 -9.63 -15.92
CA LEU A 87 8.37 -9.05 -14.82
C LEU A 87 9.16 -10.17 -14.11
N THR A 88 10.39 -9.86 -13.73
CA THR A 88 11.21 -10.74 -12.89
C THR A 88 11.47 -10.04 -11.57
N PRO A 89 10.79 -10.44 -10.48
CA PRO A 89 11.04 -9.88 -9.16
C PRO A 89 12.48 -10.14 -8.72
N ILE A 90 13.09 -9.16 -8.04
CA ILE A 90 14.43 -9.33 -7.45
C ILE A 90 14.42 -10.48 -6.44
N VAL A 91 13.38 -10.49 -5.59
CA VAL A 91 13.11 -11.58 -4.66
C VAL A 91 11.89 -12.34 -5.16
N PRO A 92 12.05 -13.55 -5.71
CA PRO A 92 10.92 -14.35 -6.14
C PRO A 92 10.11 -14.79 -4.91
N LEU A 93 8.80 -14.56 -4.95
CA LEU A 93 7.86 -15.05 -3.93
C LEU A 93 7.34 -16.44 -4.33
N LYS A 94 6.13 -16.47 -4.93
CA LYS A 94 5.51 -17.71 -5.43
C LYS A 94 5.89 -18.00 -6.87
N PHE A 95 6.25 -16.96 -7.64
CA PHE A 95 6.57 -17.03 -9.05
C PHE A 95 7.95 -16.43 -9.30
N ALA A 96 8.74 -17.12 -10.11
CA ALA A 96 10.03 -16.61 -10.59
C ALA A 96 9.84 -15.50 -11.64
N SER A 97 8.71 -15.51 -12.33
CA SER A 97 8.29 -14.50 -13.30
C SER A 97 6.80 -14.21 -13.19
N ILE A 98 6.40 -13.00 -13.52
CA ILE A 98 5.01 -12.51 -13.45
C ILE A 98 4.61 -12.02 -14.84
N ASP A 99 3.54 -12.57 -15.39
CA ASP A 99 2.94 -12.05 -16.61
C ASP A 99 2.20 -10.75 -16.32
N ASN A 100 2.66 -9.66 -16.93
CA ASN A 100 2.07 -8.34 -16.82
C ASN A 100 1.37 -7.97 -18.11
N GLU A 101 0.09 -8.32 -18.20
CA GLU A 101 -0.74 -8.08 -19.37
C GLU A 101 -1.95 -7.22 -18.99
N TYR A 102 -2.10 -6.06 -19.63
CA TYR A 102 -3.20 -5.13 -19.38
C TYR A 102 -3.51 -4.23 -20.56
N ASN A 103 -4.72 -3.70 -20.58
CA ASN A 103 -5.11 -2.58 -21.41
C ASN A 103 -5.12 -1.30 -20.57
N GLN A 104 -4.56 -0.23 -21.12
CA GLN A 104 -4.42 1.09 -20.52
C GLN A 104 -5.31 2.11 -21.23
N LEU A 105 -5.93 2.99 -20.44
CA LEU A 105 -6.63 4.18 -20.90
C LEU A 105 -6.10 5.38 -20.12
N LEU A 106 -5.49 6.33 -20.80
CA LEU A 106 -5.07 7.61 -20.25
C LEU A 106 -6.05 8.70 -20.71
N LEU A 107 -6.77 9.29 -19.76
CA LEU A 107 -7.67 10.42 -19.95
C LEU A 107 -6.91 11.71 -19.61
N ASN A 108 -6.73 12.60 -20.58
CA ASN A 108 -6.08 13.89 -20.37
C ASN A 108 -7.13 14.99 -20.19
N PHE A 109 -6.95 15.84 -19.20
CA PHE A 109 -7.84 16.96 -18.89
C PHE A 109 -7.14 18.30 -19.08
N ARG A 110 -7.93 19.41 -19.22
CA ARG A 110 -7.39 20.74 -19.51
C ARG A 110 -6.54 21.31 -18.38
N ASP A 111 -6.84 20.99 -17.13
CA ASP A 111 -6.26 21.59 -15.94
C ASP A 111 -4.93 20.91 -15.50
N ASN A 112 -4.09 20.54 -16.49
CA ASN A 112 -2.75 19.96 -16.30
C ASN A 112 -2.72 18.66 -15.50
N TYR A 113 -3.75 17.84 -15.61
CA TYR A 113 -3.77 16.51 -15.03
C TYR A 113 -4.30 15.45 -16.00
N SER A 114 -4.08 14.21 -15.64
CA SER A 114 -4.64 13.04 -16.30
C SER A 114 -5.08 12.02 -15.27
N VAL A 115 -5.97 11.12 -15.67
CA VAL A 115 -6.27 9.90 -14.92
C VAL A 115 -5.92 8.71 -15.82
N GLU A 116 -5.11 7.80 -15.30
CA GLU A 116 -4.73 6.56 -15.94
C GLU A 116 -5.52 5.43 -15.34
N PHE A 117 -6.21 4.66 -16.19
CA PHE A 117 -6.85 3.39 -15.84
C PHE A 117 -6.09 2.24 -16.49
N ARG A 118 -5.93 1.14 -15.76
CA ARG A 118 -5.47 -0.15 -16.28
C ARG A 118 -6.49 -1.24 -15.97
N ALA A 119 -6.79 -2.07 -16.94
CA ALA A 119 -7.63 -3.26 -16.78
C ALA A 119 -6.76 -4.49 -17.05
N PHE A 120 -6.61 -5.34 -16.04
CA PHE A 120 -5.93 -6.64 -16.06
C PHE A 120 -6.96 -7.76 -16.13
N ASN A 121 -6.54 -8.98 -16.40
CA ASN A 121 -7.43 -10.14 -16.38
C ASN A 121 -7.91 -10.51 -14.97
N ASP A 122 -7.22 -10.02 -13.94
CA ASP A 122 -7.43 -10.27 -12.51
C ASP A 122 -7.75 -9.02 -11.69
N GLY A 123 -8.05 -7.88 -12.36
CA GLY A 123 -8.40 -6.65 -11.63
C GLY A 123 -8.28 -5.37 -12.45
N ILE A 124 -8.43 -4.26 -11.76
CA ILE A 124 -8.28 -2.91 -12.32
C ILE A 124 -7.42 -2.04 -11.41
N ALA A 125 -6.86 -0.98 -11.99
CA ALA A 125 -6.18 0.06 -11.23
C ALA A 125 -6.42 1.43 -11.86
N TYR A 126 -6.37 2.49 -11.01
CA TYR A 126 -6.30 3.86 -11.51
C TYR A 126 -5.35 4.71 -10.67
N ARG A 127 -4.87 5.82 -11.27
CA ARG A 127 -4.11 6.86 -10.59
C ARG A 127 -4.30 8.21 -11.23
N PHE A 128 -4.06 9.27 -10.46
CA PHE A 128 -3.87 10.63 -10.97
C PHE A 128 -2.43 10.83 -11.46
N ILE A 129 -2.28 11.71 -12.46
CA ILE A 129 -0.98 12.19 -12.96
C ILE A 129 -1.09 13.69 -13.13
N THR A 130 -0.20 14.47 -12.50
CA THR A 130 -0.20 15.91 -12.58
C THR A 130 1.01 16.45 -13.36
N ARG A 131 0.90 17.69 -13.88
CA ARG A 131 1.93 18.35 -14.69
C ARG A 131 2.05 19.82 -14.33
N PHE A 132 1.95 20.14 -13.04
CA PHE A 132 2.15 21.51 -12.56
C PHE A 132 3.64 21.85 -12.53
N LYS A 133 3.96 23.11 -12.71
CA LYS A 133 5.37 23.59 -12.71
C LYS A 133 5.94 23.79 -11.31
N LYS A 134 5.08 23.98 -10.31
CA LYS A 134 5.44 24.21 -8.91
C LYS A 134 4.97 23.05 -8.07
N ASP A 135 5.54 22.94 -6.89
CA ASP A 135 5.05 22.03 -5.87
C ASP A 135 3.58 22.30 -5.55
N ILE A 136 2.87 21.26 -5.12
CA ILE A 136 1.45 21.29 -4.81
C ILE A 136 1.23 20.82 -3.38
N GLU A 137 0.21 21.37 -2.74
CA GLU A 137 -0.31 20.91 -1.46
C GLU A 137 -1.61 20.13 -1.72
N VAL A 138 -1.64 18.86 -1.33
CA VAL A 138 -2.81 17.99 -1.47
C VAL A 138 -3.59 18.02 -0.16
N ILE A 139 -4.82 18.48 -0.24
CA ILE A 139 -5.72 18.60 0.92
C ILE A 139 -6.42 17.27 1.22
N GLY A 140 -6.71 16.49 0.18
CA GLY A 140 -7.33 15.18 0.29
C GLY A 140 -7.51 14.50 -1.07
N GLU A 141 -7.86 13.23 -1.03
CA GLU A 141 -8.23 12.42 -2.17
C GLU A 141 -9.59 11.78 -1.90
N ASP A 142 -10.56 12.01 -2.78
CA ASP A 142 -11.87 11.36 -2.70
C ASP A 142 -11.83 10.04 -3.47
N PHE A 143 -11.66 8.97 -2.72
CA PHE A 143 -11.89 7.61 -3.16
C PHE A 143 -13.29 7.23 -2.65
N SER A 144 -14.26 7.12 -3.55
CA SER A 144 -15.62 6.72 -3.20
C SER A 144 -15.92 5.36 -3.84
N LEU A 145 -16.23 4.39 -3.02
CA LEU A 145 -16.54 3.02 -3.39
C LEU A 145 -17.98 2.69 -2.97
N GLN A 146 -18.92 2.91 -3.86
CA GLN A 146 -20.32 2.59 -3.66
C GLN A 146 -20.57 1.10 -3.90
N LEU A 147 -21.07 0.41 -2.87
CA LEU A 147 -21.41 -1.01 -2.97
C LEU A 147 -22.85 -1.15 -3.47
N PRO A 148 -23.12 -1.92 -4.53
CA PRO A 148 -24.46 -2.01 -5.14
C PRO A 148 -25.45 -2.82 -4.31
N SER A 149 -24.99 -3.57 -3.31
CA SER A 149 -25.82 -4.33 -2.36
C SER A 149 -25.03 -4.54 -1.06
N GLU A 150 -25.62 -5.19 -0.08
CA GLU A 150 -24.90 -5.61 1.11
C GLU A 150 -23.88 -6.69 0.75
N TYR A 151 -22.61 -6.44 1.14
CA TYR A 151 -21.50 -7.34 0.99
C TYR A 151 -20.86 -7.63 2.35
N LEU A 152 -20.13 -8.74 2.48
CA LEU A 152 -19.33 -9.00 3.68
C LEU A 152 -17.96 -8.34 3.53
N LEU A 153 -17.59 -7.53 4.52
CA LEU A 153 -16.30 -6.87 4.58
C LEU A 153 -15.40 -7.59 5.59
N HIS A 154 -14.13 -7.77 5.21
CA HIS A 154 -13.06 -8.21 6.09
C HIS A 154 -12.11 -7.03 6.29
N LEU A 155 -12.12 -6.47 7.51
CA LEU A 155 -11.49 -5.20 7.85
C LEU A 155 -10.50 -5.38 9.00
N GLN A 156 -9.39 -4.67 8.95
CA GLN A 156 -8.50 -4.50 10.08
C GLN A 156 -8.62 -3.05 10.57
N GLN A 157 -9.15 -2.84 11.78
CA GLN A 157 -9.67 -1.55 12.24
C GLN A 157 -8.88 -0.98 13.42
N PRO A 158 -7.82 -0.18 13.16
CA PRO A 158 -7.03 0.48 14.20
C PRO A 158 -7.80 1.61 14.89
N GLU A 159 -7.32 2.03 16.06
CA GLU A 159 -7.89 3.16 16.80
C GLU A 159 -7.61 4.51 16.14
N GLY A 160 -6.50 4.64 15.41
CA GLY A 160 -6.06 5.87 14.78
C GLY A 160 -5.00 5.63 13.70
N PHE A 161 -4.41 6.69 13.20
CA PHE A 161 -3.34 6.62 12.21
C PHE A 161 -2.00 6.12 12.78
N LYS A 162 -1.84 6.10 14.11
CA LYS A 162 -0.71 5.44 14.78
C LYS A 162 -1.09 3.97 14.98
N THR A 163 -0.53 3.08 14.16
CA THR A 163 -0.86 1.64 14.18
C THR A 163 0.29 0.80 13.65
N GLY A 164 0.49 -0.37 14.28
CA GLY A 164 1.41 -1.40 13.79
C GLY A 164 0.79 -2.33 12.73
N TYR A 165 -0.46 -2.10 12.31
CA TYR A 165 -1.19 -2.99 11.38
C TYR A 165 -1.36 -4.43 11.95
N GLU A 166 -1.54 -4.56 13.25
CA GLU A 166 -1.60 -5.84 13.97
C GLU A 166 -2.99 -6.14 14.58
N GLU A 167 -4.02 -5.37 14.22
CA GLU A 167 -5.37 -5.59 14.69
C GLU A 167 -5.96 -6.89 14.15
N PHE A 168 -6.87 -7.52 14.91
CA PHE A 168 -7.65 -8.65 14.41
C PHE A 168 -8.61 -8.23 13.31
N TYR A 169 -8.85 -9.11 12.33
CA TYR A 169 -9.84 -8.86 11.29
C TYR A 169 -11.26 -8.94 11.82
N SER A 170 -12.05 -7.90 11.53
CA SER A 170 -13.49 -7.88 11.68
C SER A 170 -14.16 -8.43 10.42
N HIS A 171 -15.24 -9.17 10.56
CA HIS A 171 -16.05 -9.72 9.48
C HIS A 171 -17.47 -9.21 9.63
N ILE A 172 -17.82 -8.14 8.90
CA ILE A 172 -19.09 -7.43 9.10
C ILE A 172 -19.83 -7.18 7.77
N PRO A 173 -21.17 -7.19 7.77
CA PRO A 173 -21.94 -6.68 6.63
C PRO A 173 -21.58 -5.23 6.35
N SER A 174 -21.47 -4.85 5.08
CA SER A 174 -21.08 -3.49 4.68
C SER A 174 -22.06 -2.43 5.19
N THR A 175 -23.33 -2.76 5.27
CA THR A 175 -24.41 -1.89 5.83
C THR A 175 -24.30 -1.69 7.34
N SER A 176 -23.55 -2.52 8.04
CA SER A 176 -23.32 -2.42 9.49
C SER A 176 -22.15 -1.51 9.83
N TRP A 177 -21.26 -1.19 8.88
CA TRP A 177 -20.14 -0.29 9.10
C TRP A 177 -20.63 1.17 9.10
N LYS A 178 -20.57 1.82 10.25
CA LYS A 178 -21.11 3.17 10.47
C LYS A 178 -20.01 4.24 10.41
N PRO A 179 -20.36 5.50 10.11
CA PRO A 179 -19.40 6.63 10.13
C PRO A 179 -18.71 6.84 11.47
N SER A 180 -19.36 6.43 12.58
CA SER A 180 -18.80 6.51 13.94
C SER A 180 -17.80 5.42 14.25
N ASP A 181 -17.75 4.35 13.45
CA ASP A 181 -16.88 3.21 13.70
C ASP A 181 -15.44 3.54 13.33
N ARG A 182 -14.52 2.68 13.76
CA ARG A 182 -13.09 2.81 13.43
C ARG A 182 -12.89 2.73 11.92
N MET A 183 -11.86 3.43 11.43
CA MET A 183 -11.38 3.28 10.07
C MET A 183 -10.73 1.91 9.86
N SER A 184 -10.53 1.53 8.62
CA SER A 184 -9.78 0.32 8.25
C SER A 184 -8.49 0.69 7.53
N VAL A 185 -7.43 -0.08 7.79
CA VAL A 185 -6.23 -0.08 6.96
C VAL A 185 -6.48 -0.86 5.66
N LEU A 186 -5.58 -0.73 4.71
CA LEU A 186 -5.52 -1.58 3.52
C LEU A 186 -4.59 -2.79 3.75
N PRO A 187 -4.85 -3.92 3.07
CA PRO A 187 -5.96 -4.17 2.16
C PRO A 187 -7.28 -4.46 2.88
N ILE A 188 -8.41 -4.16 2.25
CA ILE A 188 -9.71 -4.71 2.65
C ILE A 188 -10.16 -5.76 1.65
N LEU A 189 -10.85 -6.79 2.13
CA LEU A 189 -11.47 -7.78 1.27
C LEU A 189 -12.99 -7.64 1.33
N ILE A 190 -13.62 -7.59 0.16
CA ILE A 190 -15.07 -7.50 -0.04
C ILE A 190 -15.53 -8.83 -0.64
N ASP A 191 -16.32 -9.60 0.10
CA ASP A 191 -17.02 -10.78 -0.42
C ASP A 191 -18.41 -10.35 -0.88
N THR A 192 -18.67 -10.46 -2.18
CA THR A 192 -19.94 -10.06 -2.77
C THR A 192 -21.07 -11.06 -2.49
N HIS A 193 -20.78 -12.20 -1.84
CA HIS A 193 -21.68 -13.34 -1.67
C HIS A 193 -22.21 -13.91 -3.00
N LYS A 194 -21.56 -13.55 -4.12
CA LYS A 194 -21.87 -14.00 -5.47
C LYS A 194 -20.65 -14.65 -6.10
N SER A 195 -20.39 -14.31 -7.38
CA SER A 195 -19.31 -14.94 -8.14
C SER A 195 -17.91 -14.36 -7.83
N TYR A 196 -17.80 -13.21 -7.16
CA TYR A 196 -16.53 -12.48 -7.06
C TYR A 196 -16.20 -12.04 -5.64
N LYS A 197 -14.89 -12.02 -5.35
CA LYS A 197 -14.29 -11.30 -4.22
C LYS A 197 -13.41 -10.17 -4.76
N ILE A 198 -13.38 -9.05 -4.03
CA ILE A 198 -12.67 -7.84 -4.43
C ILE A 198 -11.70 -7.47 -3.31
N LEU A 199 -10.40 -7.51 -3.60
CA LEU A 199 -9.37 -7.00 -2.72
C LEU A 199 -9.07 -5.55 -3.12
N VAL A 200 -9.28 -4.60 -2.22
CA VAL A 200 -8.97 -3.18 -2.41
C VAL A 200 -7.63 -2.88 -1.76
N CYS A 201 -6.72 -2.28 -2.52
CA CYS A 201 -5.38 -1.94 -2.04
C CYS A 201 -4.78 -0.76 -2.81
N GLU A 202 -3.57 -0.37 -2.44
CA GLU A 202 -2.76 0.64 -3.12
C GLU A 202 -1.38 0.10 -3.49
N ALA A 203 -0.72 0.73 -4.46
CA ALA A 203 0.64 0.38 -4.88
C ALA A 203 1.38 1.61 -5.39
N ASP A 204 2.72 1.51 -5.51
CA ASP A 204 3.60 2.61 -5.95
C ASP A 204 3.46 3.83 -5.02
N LEU A 205 3.44 3.57 -3.72
CA LEU A 205 3.29 4.57 -2.67
C LEU A 205 4.64 5.26 -2.45
N SER A 206 4.75 6.49 -2.91
CA SER A 206 5.95 7.31 -2.85
C SER A 206 5.57 8.75 -2.61
N ASP A 207 6.25 9.42 -1.67
CA ASP A 207 6.05 10.84 -1.31
C ASP A 207 4.56 11.19 -1.12
N TYR A 208 3.81 10.29 -0.45
CA TYR A 208 2.37 10.40 -0.23
C TYR A 208 1.93 9.53 0.96
N PRO A 209 0.93 9.91 1.76
CA PRO A 209 0.48 9.11 2.90
C PRO A 209 -0.25 7.83 2.47
N CYS A 210 -0.23 6.81 3.33
CA CYS A 210 -1.06 5.62 3.15
C CYS A 210 -2.55 5.97 3.23
N MET A 211 -3.35 5.28 2.41
CA MET A 211 -4.81 5.42 2.42
C MET A 211 -5.43 4.53 3.50
N PHE A 212 -6.30 5.11 4.30
CA PHE A 212 -7.23 4.40 5.18
C PHE A 212 -8.64 4.55 4.63
N LEU A 213 -9.55 3.69 5.05
CA LEU A 213 -10.92 3.69 4.58
C LEU A 213 -11.91 3.84 5.73
N LYS A 214 -13.04 4.49 5.46
CA LYS A 214 -14.16 4.66 6.37
C LYS A 214 -15.49 4.47 5.63
N SER A 215 -16.53 4.09 6.37
CA SER A 215 -17.90 4.14 5.86
C SER A 215 -18.46 5.55 5.98
N ASP A 216 -19.28 5.99 5.02
CA ASP A 216 -20.09 7.20 5.13
C ASP A 216 -21.53 6.91 5.62
N GLY A 217 -21.86 5.64 5.87
CA GLY A 217 -23.17 5.17 6.36
C GLY A 217 -24.20 4.85 5.26
N ASN A 218 -23.88 5.11 3.99
CA ASN A 218 -24.78 4.87 2.85
C ASN A 218 -24.35 3.66 2.00
N ASN A 219 -23.77 2.65 2.64
CA ASN A 219 -23.13 1.52 1.96
C ASN A 219 -22.04 1.98 0.96
N ASN A 220 -21.39 3.09 1.28
CA ASN A 220 -20.27 3.66 0.54
C ASN A 220 -19.05 3.77 1.43
N ILE A 221 -17.90 3.41 0.87
CA ILE A 221 -16.59 3.42 1.52
C ILE A 221 -15.81 4.60 0.97
N THR A 222 -15.24 5.42 1.85
CA THR A 222 -14.48 6.62 1.50
C THR A 222 -13.08 6.56 2.07
N SER A 223 -12.14 7.29 1.44
CA SER A 223 -10.78 7.42 1.92
C SER A 223 -10.65 8.42 3.06
N VAL A 224 -9.69 8.15 3.94
CA VAL A 224 -9.17 9.10 4.92
C VAL A 224 -7.65 8.97 4.98
N PHE A 225 -6.96 10.06 5.31
CA PHE A 225 -5.50 10.11 5.28
C PHE A 225 -4.95 10.82 6.51
N PRO A 226 -3.79 10.41 7.06
CA PRO A 226 -3.07 11.18 8.04
C PRO A 226 -2.54 12.47 7.41
N LYS A 227 -2.45 13.52 8.20
CA LYS A 227 -1.90 14.80 7.79
C LYS A 227 -0.38 14.81 7.96
N VAL A 228 0.28 15.74 7.27
CA VAL A 228 1.73 15.93 7.39
C VAL A 228 2.06 16.46 8.79
N PRO A 229 2.95 15.79 9.55
CA PRO A 229 3.39 16.30 10.84
C PRO A 229 4.31 17.53 10.68
N LEU A 230 4.08 18.55 11.49
CA LEU A 230 4.87 19.79 11.53
C LEU A 230 5.78 19.87 12.75
N GLU A 231 5.37 19.30 13.88
CA GLU A 231 6.12 19.31 15.11
C GLU A 231 6.03 17.95 15.80
N PHE A 232 7.15 17.49 16.33
CA PHE A 232 7.28 16.25 17.07
C PHE A 232 7.64 16.48 18.53
N GLY A 233 7.22 15.56 19.40
CA GLY A 233 7.62 15.47 20.79
C GLY A 233 8.06 14.06 21.15
N ASP A 234 8.69 13.93 22.31
CA ASP A 234 9.19 12.64 22.79
C ASP A 234 8.06 11.65 23.04
N ASP A 235 8.29 10.39 22.61
CA ASP A 235 7.43 9.25 22.85
C ASP A 235 8.28 8.01 23.19
N GLY A 236 9.10 8.14 24.22
CA GLY A 236 10.06 7.11 24.64
C GLY A 236 11.34 7.08 23.81
N ASP A 237 11.96 5.92 23.72
CA ASP A 237 13.27 5.71 23.07
C ASP A 237 13.20 5.21 21.63
N ARG A 238 11.99 4.94 21.12
CA ARG A 238 11.73 4.23 19.84
C ARG A 238 10.87 5.01 18.87
N SER A 239 10.06 5.98 19.34
CA SER A 239 9.10 6.68 18.52
C SER A 239 9.01 8.17 18.90
N LEU A 240 8.23 8.93 18.13
CA LEU A 240 7.90 10.31 18.39
C LEU A 240 6.38 10.48 18.28
N LYS A 241 5.80 11.31 19.17
CA LYS A 241 4.41 11.73 19.02
C LYS A 241 4.31 12.99 18.17
N ILE A 242 3.25 13.11 17.39
CA ILE A 242 2.95 14.30 16.62
C ILE A 242 2.31 15.33 17.57
N LEU A 243 2.90 16.52 17.66
CA LEU A 243 2.38 17.64 18.46
C LEU A 243 1.55 18.60 17.65
N LYS A 244 1.84 18.71 16.33
CA LYS A 244 1.16 19.60 15.42
C LYS A 244 1.15 19.02 14.01
N GLU A 245 0.03 19.16 13.35
CA GLU A 245 -0.18 18.72 11.96
C GLU A 245 -0.47 19.91 11.04
N ALA A 246 -0.17 19.74 9.77
CA ALA A 246 -0.57 20.64 8.69
C ALA A 246 -2.09 20.53 8.42
N ASP A 247 -2.59 21.40 7.56
CA ASP A 247 -3.95 21.33 7.02
C ASP A 247 -4.03 20.52 5.70
N TYR A 248 -2.92 19.91 5.28
CA TYR A 248 -2.80 19.09 4.06
C TYR A 248 -2.24 17.69 4.39
N ILE A 249 -2.50 16.73 3.48
CA ILE A 249 -2.06 15.33 3.61
C ILE A 249 -0.70 15.08 2.92
N ALA A 250 -0.34 15.91 1.94
CA ALA A 250 0.96 15.85 1.27
C ALA A 250 1.35 17.21 0.69
N LYS A 251 2.66 17.49 0.70
CA LYS A 251 3.29 18.56 -0.08
C LYS A 251 4.34 17.92 -0.98
N THR A 252 4.16 18.01 -2.29
CA THR A 252 4.91 17.19 -3.23
C THR A 252 5.14 17.90 -4.56
N ASN A 253 6.01 17.35 -5.40
CA ASN A 253 6.28 17.88 -6.73
C ASN A 253 5.01 17.91 -7.58
N GLY A 254 4.76 19.03 -8.25
CA GLY A 254 3.59 19.19 -9.10
C GLY A 254 3.60 18.36 -10.39
N LYS A 255 4.76 17.83 -10.80
CA LYS A 255 4.88 16.92 -11.93
C LYS A 255 5.17 15.51 -11.43
N ARG A 256 4.09 14.74 -11.20
CA ARG A 256 4.21 13.40 -10.65
C ARG A 256 3.07 12.49 -11.07
N SER A 257 3.25 11.18 -10.84
CA SER A 257 2.17 10.19 -10.71
C SER A 257 1.85 10.00 -9.25
N PHE A 258 0.56 9.83 -8.93
CA PHE A 258 0.08 9.48 -7.59
C PHE A 258 0.06 7.97 -7.41
N PRO A 259 -0.05 7.45 -6.17
CA PRO A 259 -0.17 6.02 -5.94
C PRO A 259 -1.34 5.41 -6.71
N TRP A 260 -1.18 4.16 -7.07
CA TRP A 260 -2.27 3.38 -7.67
C TRP A 260 -3.30 3.01 -6.61
N ARG A 261 -4.58 3.17 -6.95
CA ARG A 261 -5.70 2.54 -6.28
C ARG A 261 -6.08 1.33 -7.12
N TYR A 262 -5.98 0.13 -6.56
CA TYR A 262 -6.26 -1.07 -7.33
C TYR A 262 -7.24 -2.01 -6.66
N PHE A 263 -7.93 -2.77 -7.49
CA PHE A 263 -8.92 -3.75 -7.12
C PHE A 263 -8.54 -5.07 -7.78
N SER A 264 -8.12 -6.06 -6.98
CA SER A 264 -8.00 -7.41 -7.49
C SER A 264 -9.36 -8.07 -7.40
N ILE A 265 -9.83 -8.66 -8.51
CA ILE A 265 -11.17 -9.22 -8.64
C ILE A 265 -11.05 -10.68 -9.03
N VAL A 266 -11.42 -11.57 -8.13
CA VAL A 266 -11.22 -13.01 -8.28
C VAL A 266 -12.50 -13.79 -8.04
N LYS A 267 -12.61 -14.97 -8.67
CA LYS A 267 -13.72 -15.92 -8.46
C LYS A 267 -13.41 -16.90 -7.32
N GLU A 268 -12.16 -17.30 -7.18
CA GLU A 268 -11.73 -18.32 -6.22
C GLU A 268 -10.70 -17.75 -5.25
N ASP A 269 -10.82 -18.11 -3.98
CA ASP A 269 -9.97 -17.60 -2.88
C ASP A 269 -8.48 -17.87 -3.09
N LYS A 270 -8.13 -18.97 -3.72
CA LYS A 270 -6.74 -19.32 -4.04
C LYS A 270 -6.05 -18.24 -4.89
N HIS A 271 -6.78 -17.53 -5.76
CA HIS A 271 -6.22 -16.48 -6.60
C HIS A 271 -5.90 -15.19 -5.81
N LEU A 272 -6.50 -14.98 -4.63
CA LEU A 272 -6.07 -13.90 -3.73
C LEU A 272 -4.66 -14.16 -3.18
N VAL A 273 -4.36 -15.41 -2.85
CA VAL A 273 -3.04 -15.81 -2.33
C VAL A 273 -1.96 -15.70 -3.40
N GLU A 274 -2.32 -15.85 -4.68
CA GLU A 274 -1.45 -15.76 -5.84
C GLU A 274 -1.38 -14.36 -6.44
N ASN A 275 -2.03 -13.36 -5.81
CA ASN A 275 -2.11 -12.01 -6.34
C ASN A 275 -0.74 -11.37 -6.51
N THR A 276 -0.51 -10.76 -7.67
CA THR A 276 0.74 -10.07 -8.04
C THR A 276 0.52 -8.61 -8.48
N MET A 277 -0.67 -8.04 -8.24
CA MET A 277 -1.02 -6.70 -8.70
C MET A 277 -0.06 -5.62 -8.20
N THR A 278 0.42 -5.71 -6.95
CA THR A 278 1.41 -4.78 -6.41
C THR A 278 2.68 -4.75 -7.27
N TYR A 279 3.19 -5.91 -7.69
CA TYR A 279 4.37 -5.99 -8.57
C TYR A 279 4.11 -5.44 -9.97
N LYS A 280 2.90 -5.70 -10.53
CA LYS A 280 2.49 -5.20 -11.86
C LYS A 280 2.35 -3.67 -11.90
N LEU A 281 2.13 -3.04 -10.73
CA LEU A 281 1.86 -1.61 -10.60
C LEU A 281 3.03 -0.82 -10.02
N ALA A 282 3.96 -1.48 -9.32
CA ALA A 282 5.13 -0.86 -8.73
C ALA A 282 6.04 -0.21 -9.78
N ALA A 283 6.75 0.84 -9.38
CA ALA A 283 7.80 1.42 -10.18
C ALA A 283 8.92 0.39 -10.43
N PRO A 284 9.63 0.47 -11.56
CA PRO A 284 10.79 -0.38 -11.81
C PRO A 284 11.86 -0.20 -10.74
N ASN A 285 12.55 -1.29 -10.39
CA ASN A 285 13.71 -1.24 -9.52
C ASN A 285 14.76 -0.27 -10.05
N GLN A 286 15.31 0.55 -9.17
CA GLN A 286 16.33 1.56 -9.50
C GLN A 286 17.76 1.15 -9.06
N LEU A 287 17.89 0.08 -8.27
CA LEU A 287 19.20 -0.43 -7.87
C LEU A 287 19.91 -1.08 -9.05
N GLN A 288 21.16 -0.70 -9.30
CA GLN A 288 21.97 -1.24 -10.40
C GLN A 288 22.47 -2.64 -10.11
N ASP A 289 22.90 -2.90 -8.87
CA ASP A 289 23.34 -4.21 -8.39
C ASP A 289 22.43 -4.67 -7.25
N VAL A 290 21.84 -5.84 -7.44
CA VAL A 290 20.96 -6.51 -6.46
C VAL A 290 21.50 -7.88 -6.06
N SER A 291 22.71 -8.23 -6.49
CA SER A 291 23.34 -9.55 -6.24
C SER A 291 23.60 -9.82 -4.75
N TRP A 292 23.69 -8.76 -3.95
CA TRP A 292 23.88 -8.83 -2.51
C TRP A 292 22.58 -9.16 -1.74
N ILE A 293 21.41 -9.01 -2.35
CA ILE A 293 20.12 -9.35 -1.74
C ILE A 293 19.96 -10.87 -1.75
N LYS A 294 20.03 -11.49 -0.57
CA LYS A 294 19.92 -12.94 -0.40
C LYS A 294 18.81 -13.25 0.59
N PRO A 295 17.59 -13.49 0.10
CA PRO A 295 16.48 -13.87 0.97
C PRO A 295 16.72 -15.24 1.59
N GLY A 296 16.22 -15.45 2.80
CA GLY A 296 16.34 -16.70 3.51
C GLY A 296 15.49 -16.75 4.77
N GLN A 297 15.42 -17.92 5.38
CA GLN A 297 14.80 -18.08 6.67
C GLN A 297 15.66 -17.43 7.76
N VAL A 298 15.01 -17.04 8.85
CA VAL A 298 15.65 -16.40 10.01
C VAL A 298 15.29 -17.16 11.27
N SER A 299 16.27 -17.51 12.09
CA SER A 299 16.05 -17.93 13.48
C SER A 299 16.01 -16.67 14.34
N TRP A 300 14.87 -16.44 15.01
CA TRP A 300 14.60 -15.20 15.73
C TRP A 300 14.16 -15.48 17.17
N GLU A 301 14.96 -15.04 18.13
CA GLU A 301 14.82 -15.36 19.55
C GLU A 301 13.65 -14.67 20.24
N TRP A 302 13.16 -13.57 19.69
CA TRP A 302 12.06 -12.78 20.28
C TRP A 302 10.78 -13.60 20.46
N TRP A 303 10.51 -14.55 19.55
CA TRP A 303 9.32 -15.42 19.61
C TRP A 303 9.19 -16.20 20.91
N ASN A 304 10.28 -16.52 21.59
CA ASN A 304 10.31 -17.24 22.84
C ASN A 304 11.06 -16.49 23.95
N GLY A 305 11.17 -15.15 23.85
CA GLY A 305 11.76 -14.29 24.87
C GLY A 305 13.23 -14.58 25.16
N ALA A 306 13.99 -14.96 24.15
CA ALA A 306 15.39 -15.38 24.25
C ALA A 306 15.62 -16.54 25.24
N ILE A 307 14.62 -17.42 25.41
CA ILE A 307 14.68 -18.57 26.33
C ILE A 307 14.57 -19.88 25.53
N PRO A 308 15.68 -20.43 25.01
CA PRO A 308 15.68 -21.73 24.39
C PRO A 308 15.37 -22.82 25.42
N TYR A 309 14.73 -23.92 24.98
CA TYR A 309 14.43 -25.09 25.78
C TYR A 309 15.08 -26.32 25.16
N GLY A 310 15.60 -27.22 26.01
CA GLY A 310 16.15 -28.48 25.61
C GLY A 310 17.05 -29.06 26.68
N GLU A 311 17.31 -30.37 26.63
CA GLU A 311 18.26 -31.04 27.53
C GLU A 311 19.69 -30.57 27.33
N ASP A 312 19.98 -30.00 26.19
CA ASP A 312 21.26 -29.41 25.77
C ASP A 312 21.45 -27.94 26.17
N VAL A 313 20.42 -27.29 26.74
CA VAL A 313 20.52 -25.94 27.30
C VAL A 313 21.09 -26.00 28.71
N THR A 314 22.43 -25.99 28.81
CA THR A 314 23.18 -26.10 30.08
C THR A 314 23.65 -24.75 30.64
N PHE A 315 23.20 -23.65 30.10
CA PHE A 315 23.57 -22.27 30.43
C PHE A 315 22.34 -21.45 30.85
N LYS A 316 22.59 -20.31 31.48
CA LYS A 316 21.52 -19.35 31.80
C LYS A 316 21.05 -18.67 30.51
N ALA A 317 19.82 -18.94 30.08
CA ALA A 317 19.19 -18.30 28.91
C ALA A 317 18.91 -16.81 29.15
N GLY A 318 18.82 -16.04 28.10
CA GLY A 318 18.58 -14.59 28.07
C GLY A 318 19.39 -13.90 26.98
N CYS A 319 19.41 -12.56 26.98
CA CYS A 319 20.17 -11.77 26.03
C CYS A 319 21.68 -11.82 26.39
N ASN A 320 22.36 -12.88 25.99
CA ASN A 320 23.78 -13.12 26.28
C ASN A 320 24.46 -13.98 25.21
N LEU A 321 25.80 -13.99 25.24
CA LEU A 321 26.65 -14.70 24.27
C LEU A 321 26.30 -16.19 24.11
N ALA A 322 26.04 -16.90 25.22
CA ALA A 322 25.76 -18.32 25.18
C ALA A 322 24.43 -18.63 24.47
N THR A 323 23.39 -17.83 24.74
CA THR A 323 22.09 -17.95 24.07
C THR A 323 22.21 -17.73 22.58
N TYR A 324 22.86 -16.67 22.14
CA TYR A 324 22.99 -16.39 20.71
C TYR A 324 23.89 -17.42 19.98
N LYS A 325 24.92 -17.97 20.62
CA LYS A 325 25.67 -19.11 20.06
C LYS A 325 24.77 -20.32 19.87
N TYR A 326 23.86 -20.61 20.82
CA TYR A 326 22.90 -21.68 20.68
C TYR A 326 21.96 -21.48 19.48
N TYR A 327 21.44 -20.25 19.27
CA TYR A 327 20.64 -19.93 18.09
C TYR A 327 21.43 -20.03 16.77
N ILE A 328 22.71 -19.64 16.76
CA ILE A 328 23.59 -19.83 15.60
C ILE A 328 23.80 -21.32 15.31
N ASP A 329 24.07 -22.14 16.34
CA ASP A 329 24.23 -23.60 16.19
C ASP A 329 22.96 -24.27 15.70
N PHE A 330 21.79 -23.85 16.21
CA PHE A 330 20.49 -24.28 15.71
C PHE A 330 20.29 -23.92 14.24
N ALA A 331 20.54 -22.66 13.88
CA ALA A 331 20.44 -22.20 12.51
C ALA A 331 21.37 -22.99 11.56
N ALA A 332 22.62 -23.19 11.94
CA ALA A 332 23.59 -23.98 11.18
C ALA A 332 23.13 -25.43 11.00
N LYS A 333 22.63 -26.07 12.08
CA LYS A 333 22.13 -27.45 12.06
C LYS A 333 20.98 -27.66 11.09
N TYR A 334 20.09 -26.67 10.95
CA TYR A 334 18.89 -26.76 10.11
C TYR A 334 19.02 -26.03 8.76
N GLY A 335 20.20 -25.51 8.41
CA GLY A 335 20.45 -24.82 7.16
C GLY A 335 19.74 -23.47 7.05
N ILE A 336 19.46 -22.83 8.20
CA ILE A 336 18.88 -21.48 8.27
C ILE A 336 20.02 -20.47 8.11
N PRO A 337 20.00 -19.59 7.08
CA PRO A 337 21.15 -18.74 6.77
C PRO A 337 21.36 -17.57 7.73
N TYR A 338 20.35 -17.23 8.54
CA TYR A 338 20.37 -16.03 9.38
C TYR A 338 19.88 -16.29 10.81
N ILE A 339 20.48 -15.57 11.77
CA ILE A 339 19.78 -15.23 13.01
C ILE A 339 19.41 -13.75 13.00
N LEU A 340 18.29 -13.40 13.61
CA LEU A 340 17.93 -12.01 13.92
C LEU A 340 18.11 -11.82 15.43
N MET A 341 18.97 -10.88 15.79
CA MET A 341 19.12 -10.44 17.17
C MET A 341 18.22 -9.24 17.40
N ASP A 342 17.18 -9.45 18.20
CA ASP A 342 16.21 -8.42 18.55
C ASP A 342 16.79 -7.41 19.54
N GLU A 343 15.99 -6.55 20.14
CA GLU A 343 16.42 -5.54 21.11
C GLU A 343 17.30 -6.15 22.23
N GLY A 344 18.38 -5.48 22.56
CA GLY A 344 19.31 -5.89 23.63
C GLY A 344 20.73 -6.25 23.16
N TRP A 345 20.96 -6.36 21.85
CA TRP A 345 22.31 -6.56 21.32
C TRP A 345 23.21 -5.32 21.51
N ALA A 346 22.64 -4.12 21.54
CA ALA A 346 23.31 -2.86 21.85
C ALA A 346 23.12 -2.52 23.33
N LYS A 347 23.98 -1.66 23.86
CA LYS A 347 23.96 -1.19 25.25
C LYS A 347 22.66 -0.48 25.61
N THR A 348 22.12 0.30 24.69
CA THR A 348 20.79 0.91 24.76
C THR A 348 20.20 1.01 23.37
N THR A 349 18.87 1.12 23.27
CA THR A 349 18.15 1.30 22.00
C THR A 349 18.65 2.50 21.20
N GLN A 350 19.12 3.56 21.87
CA GLN A 350 19.58 4.81 21.24
C GLN A 350 21.09 4.86 20.99
N ASP A 351 21.87 3.89 21.49
CA ASP A 351 23.32 3.78 21.26
C ASP A 351 23.65 2.52 20.44
N PRO A 352 23.51 2.58 19.12
CA PRO A 352 23.75 1.43 18.24
C PRO A 352 25.26 1.18 17.97
N TYR A 353 26.13 2.05 18.46
CA TYR A 353 27.59 1.94 18.24
C TYR A 353 28.31 1.17 19.34
N THR A 354 27.64 1.00 20.49
CA THR A 354 28.20 0.28 21.64
C THR A 354 27.45 -1.03 21.83
N PRO A 355 28.04 -2.19 21.43
CA PRO A 355 27.44 -3.50 21.71
C PRO A 355 27.25 -3.74 23.22
N ASN A 356 26.24 -4.52 23.57
CA ASN A 356 26.01 -4.99 24.92
C ASN A 356 27.17 -5.94 25.32
N PRO A 357 27.91 -5.67 26.40
CA PRO A 357 29.05 -6.48 26.80
C PRO A 357 28.70 -7.94 27.12
N ASP A 358 27.46 -8.22 27.56
CA ASP A 358 26.99 -9.59 27.86
C ASP A 358 26.74 -10.41 26.57
N VAL A 359 26.55 -9.70 25.45
CA VAL A 359 26.25 -10.31 24.14
C VAL A 359 27.53 -10.59 23.34
N ASP A 360 28.52 -9.69 23.37
CA ASP A 360 29.73 -9.74 22.55
C ASP A 360 29.41 -9.94 21.04
N LEU A 361 28.83 -8.91 20.45
CA LEU A 361 28.39 -8.95 19.03
C LEU A 361 29.52 -9.33 18.07
N HIS A 362 30.74 -8.83 18.28
CA HIS A 362 31.86 -9.11 17.37
C HIS A 362 32.26 -10.58 17.39
N GLU A 363 32.24 -11.21 18.56
CA GLU A 363 32.48 -12.66 18.72
C GLU A 363 31.34 -13.45 18.03
N LEU A 364 30.06 -13.00 18.15
CA LEU A 364 28.93 -13.66 17.49
C LEU A 364 29.02 -13.57 15.96
N ILE A 365 29.43 -12.42 15.41
CA ILE A 365 29.65 -12.26 13.97
C ILE A 365 30.73 -13.22 13.48
N ARG A 366 31.86 -13.32 14.21
CA ARG A 366 32.95 -14.26 13.90
C ARG A 366 32.44 -15.70 13.96
N TYR A 367 31.74 -16.08 15.02
CA TYR A 367 31.22 -17.42 15.25
C TYR A 367 30.19 -17.82 14.19
N GLY A 368 29.26 -16.91 13.87
CA GLY A 368 28.27 -17.12 12.82
C GLY A 368 28.90 -17.35 11.45
N LYS A 369 29.92 -16.55 11.11
CA LYS A 369 30.68 -16.73 9.86
C LYS A 369 31.35 -18.11 9.76
N GLU A 370 31.89 -18.66 10.84
CA GLU A 370 32.45 -20.02 10.88
C GLU A 370 31.40 -21.11 10.66
N LYS A 371 30.14 -20.82 11.02
CA LYS A 371 29.00 -21.72 10.88
C LYS A 371 28.18 -21.48 9.60
N ASN A 372 28.56 -20.52 8.75
CA ASN A 372 27.77 -20.05 7.59
C ASN A 372 26.40 -19.52 7.97
N VAL A 373 26.29 -18.84 9.12
CA VAL A 373 25.08 -18.15 9.60
C VAL A 373 25.41 -16.68 9.74
N ASP A 374 24.70 -15.85 9.03
CA ASP A 374 24.84 -14.41 9.06
C ASP A 374 23.94 -13.77 10.13
N ILE A 375 24.26 -12.54 10.55
CA ILE A 375 23.54 -11.82 11.59
C ILE A 375 22.75 -10.66 11.01
N ILE A 376 21.48 -10.57 11.41
CA ILE A 376 20.57 -9.44 11.22
C ILE A 376 20.35 -8.78 12.57
N LEU A 377 20.39 -7.45 12.64
CA LEU A 377 20.18 -6.68 13.88
C LEU A 377 18.88 -5.92 13.85
N TRP A 378 18.21 -5.89 14.98
CA TRP A 378 17.05 -5.05 15.21
C TRP A 378 17.46 -3.61 15.56
N LEU A 379 16.74 -2.62 15.01
CA LEU A 379 16.88 -1.20 15.32
C LEU A 379 15.50 -0.55 15.34
N SER A 380 15.31 0.45 16.21
CA SER A 380 14.14 1.32 16.06
C SER A 380 14.35 2.30 14.90
N TRP A 381 13.25 2.69 14.22
CA TRP A 381 13.33 3.70 13.17
C TRP A 381 13.94 5.01 13.66
N LEU A 382 13.64 5.42 14.91
CA LEU A 382 14.16 6.65 15.50
C LEU A 382 15.68 6.61 15.67
N THR A 383 16.24 5.45 15.99
CA THR A 383 17.70 5.24 16.06
C THR A 383 18.33 5.36 14.68
N VAL A 384 17.70 4.79 13.67
CA VAL A 384 18.16 4.89 12.27
C VAL A 384 18.09 6.33 11.77
N GLU A 385 16.96 7.02 11.99
CA GLU A 385 16.77 8.42 11.60
C GLU A 385 17.85 9.35 12.19
N LYS A 386 18.24 9.12 13.44
CA LYS A 386 19.28 9.91 14.10
C LYS A 386 20.71 9.53 13.68
N ASN A 387 20.92 8.36 13.08
CA ASN A 387 22.24 7.77 12.86
C ASN A 387 22.31 7.10 11.47
N PHE A 388 22.03 7.81 10.39
CA PHE A 388 21.94 7.22 9.05
C PHE A 388 23.28 6.61 8.53
N ASP A 389 24.40 7.07 9.02
CA ASP A 389 25.73 6.53 8.76
C ASP A 389 25.99 5.15 9.41
N LEU A 390 25.10 4.74 10.31
CA LEU A 390 25.15 3.46 11.03
C LEU A 390 25.21 2.26 10.06
N PHE A 391 24.52 2.32 8.94
CA PHE A 391 24.51 1.23 7.93
C PHE A 391 25.93 0.87 7.47
N LYS A 392 26.77 1.89 7.25
CA LYS A 392 28.18 1.69 6.88
C LYS A 392 28.95 1.00 8.00
N VAL A 393 28.80 1.47 9.23
CA VAL A 393 29.52 0.93 10.42
C VAL A 393 29.13 -0.53 10.66
N LEU A 394 27.83 -0.86 10.61
CA LEU A 394 27.37 -2.22 10.81
C LEU A 394 27.82 -3.15 9.67
N GLY A 395 27.85 -2.65 8.45
CA GLY A 395 28.42 -3.38 7.30
C GLY A 395 29.91 -3.68 7.47
N GLU A 396 30.70 -2.72 7.98
CA GLU A 396 32.13 -2.89 8.30
C GLU A 396 32.34 -3.93 9.42
N TRP A 397 31.44 -4.02 10.41
CA TRP A 397 31.47 -5.06 11.43
C TRP A 397 31.14 -6.45 10.87
N GLY A 398 30.46 -6.53 9.73
CA GLY A 398 30.07 -7.79 9.09
C GLY A 398 28.60 -8.18 9.24
N VAL A 399 27.75 -7.27 9.75
CA VAL A 399 26.30 -7.43 9.79
C VAL A 399 25.73 -7.50 8.39
N LYS A 400 24.76 -8.38 8.13
CA LYS A 400 24.23 -8.66 6.78
C LYS A 400 22.84 -8.12 6.52
N GLY A 401 22.11 -7.74 7.55
CA GLY A 401 20.78 -7.17 7.42
C GLY A 401 20.35 -6.43 8.68
N ILE A 402 19.28 -5.65 8.54
CA ILE A 402 18.71 -4.87 9.62
C ILE A 402 17.20 -5.03 9.57
N LYS A 403 16.57 -5.28 10.74
CA LYS A 403 15.13 -5.13 10.97
C LYS A 403 14.91 -3.74 11.56
N ILE A 404 14.28 -2.84 10.82
CA ILE A 404 13.85 -1.54 11.31
C ILE A 404 12.42 -1.64 11.79
N ASP A 405 12.15 -1.18 13.01
CA ASP A 405 10.89 -1.43 13.71
C ASP A 405 10.28 -0.13 14.29
N PHE A 406 9.04 -0.21 14.75
CA PHE A 406 8.28 0.86 15.39
C PHE A 406 7.95 2.09 14.52
N MET A 407 7.92 1.97 13.21
CA MET A 407 7.50 3.06 12.33
C MET A 407 6.06 3.52 12.61
N ASP A 408 5.18 2.65 13.00
CA ASP A 408 3.79 2.82 13.49
C ASP A 408 3.01 4.05 12.98
N ARG A 409 3.43 4.66 11.89
CA ARG A 409 2.87 5.86 11.26
C ARG A 409 2.83 5.69 9.75
N SER A 410 1.89 6.40 9.12
CA SER A 410 1.59 6.26 7.69
C SER A 410 1.42 7.61 6.98
N ASP A 411 1.87 8.69 7.62
CA ASP A 411 1.92 10.02 7.00
C ASP A 411 3.04 10.13 5.95
N GLN A 412 2.99 11.16 5.13
CA GLN A 412 3.96 11.38 4.06
C GLN A 412 5.41 11.35 4.56
N TRP A 413 5.69 11.93 5.73
CA TRP A 413 7.04 11.97 6.29
C TRP A 413 7.56 10.55 6.57
N MET A 414 6.73 9.71 7.18
CA MET A 414 7.10 8.33 7.49
C MET A 414 7.23 7.48 6.22
N VAL A 415 6.37 7.67 5.23
CA VAL A 415 6.53 6.99 3.93
C VAL A 415 7.87 7.36 3.29
N ASN A 416 8.25 8.64 3.32
CA ASN A 416 9.55 9.08 2.79
C ASN A 416 10.75 8.53 3.58
N PHE A 417 10.56 8.20 4.87
CA PHE A 417 11.58 7.50 5.65
C PHE A 417 11.83 6.08 5.15
N TYR A 418 10.79 5.37 4.64
CA TYR A 418 10.93 4.02 4.09
C TYR A 418 11.71 4.01 2.74
N GLU A 419 11.64 5.09 1.97
CA GLU A 419 12.30 5.26 0.67
C GLU A 419 13.76 5.73 0.80
#